data_7a0000c739bd4e36279e9e525942581f
#
_entry.id   7a0000c739bd4e36279e9e525942581f
#
_cell.length_a   1.000
_cell.length_b   1.000
_cell.length_c   1.000
_cell.angle_alpha   90.00
_cell.angle_beta   90.00
_cell.angle_gamma   90.00
#
_symmetry.space_group_name_H-M   'P 1'
#
loop_
_entity.id
_entity.type
_entity.pdbx_description
1 polymer ?
#
loop_
_entity_poly.entity_id
_entity_poly.type
_entity_poly.pdbx_seq_one_letter_code
_entity_poly.pdbx_strand_id
1 'polypeptide(L)'
;MSHKNLLIIFTRNPVLGKVKTRLAKTVGDKTALDIYHFLLQKTKEVTKKISCDKKVYYSEKIIEDDLWDQSIYQKKEQYGNDLGERMKNAFNDGFKKNYEKIIVIGTDLFDLEPTHINEAFKKLNHNNVVIGPALDGGYYLIGLKKLHPKIFQNKNWGTSSVRKETLKNLEKVDVHLLPMLNDVDVIEDIKNHSAFTKFLKPR
;
A
#
# COMPACT_ATOMS: atom_id res chain seq x y z
N MET A 1 7.56 20.62 -14.52
CA MET A 1 6.14 20.33 -14.86
C MET A 1 5.57 19.49 -13.73
N SER A 2 4.46 19.90 -13.12
CA SER A 2 3.79 19.10 -12.10
C SER A 2 3.28 17.81 -12.77
N HIS A 3 3.61 16.65 -12.21
CA HIS A 3 3.06 15.39 -12.69
C HIS A 3 1.56 15.35 -12.37
N LYS A 4 0.75 14.88 -13.33
CA LYS A 4 -0.70 14.67 -13.13
C LYS A 4 -1.00 13.38 -12.36
N ASN A 5 0.02 12.57 -12.12
CA ASN A 5 -0.04 11.29 -11.43
C ASN A 5 0.56 11.40 -10.03
N LEU A 6 -0.12 10.82 -9.05
CA LEU A 6 0.33 10.75 -7.67
C LEU A 6 0.36 9.30 -7.19
N LEU A 7 1.49 8.87 -6.66
CA LEU A 7 1.63 7.63 -5.90
C LEU A 7 1.66 7.95 -4.41
N ILE A 8 0.73 7.39 -3.66
CA ILE A 8 0.65 7.47 -2.21
C ILE A 8 1.06 6.13 -1.62
N ILE A 9 1.98 6.15 -0.68
CA ILE A 9 2.49 4.97 0.03
C ILE A 9 2.01 5.06 1.47
N PHE A 10 1.13 4.15 1.87
CA PHE A 10 0.68 4.04 3.26
C PHE A 10 1.65 3.16 4.02
N THR A 11 2.29 3.71 5.04
CA THR A 11 3.26 3.01 5.88
C THR A 11 2.87 3.06 7.35
N ARG A 12 3.17 1.98 8.07
CA ARG A 12 3.18 2.02 9.55
C ARG A 12 4.51 2.55 10.04
N ASN A 13 4.50 3.20 11.20
CA ASN A 13 5.74 3.54 11.88
C ASN A 13 6.42 2.24 12.33
N PRO A 14 7.71 2.00 12.00
CA PRO A 14 8.42 0.76 12.31
C PRO A 14 8.81 0.70 13.80
N VAL A 15 7.86 0.33 14.65
CA VAL A 15 8.02 0.26 16.10
C VAL A 15 7.98 -1.20 16.54
N LEU A 16 8.95 -1.61 17.38
CA LEU A 16 9.03 -2.96 17.92
C LEU A 16 7.72 -3.36 18.59
N GLY A 17 7.21 -4.56 18.28
CA GLY A 17 5.96 -5.09 18.78
C GLY A 17 4.68 -4.46 18.21
N LYS A 18 4.78 -3.44 17.32
CA LYS A 18 3.62 -2.78 16.72
C LYS A 18 3.42 -3.07 15.23
N VAL A 19 4.40 -3.70 14.59
CA VAL A 19 4.34 -4.06 13.16
C VAL A 19 4.42 -5.57 12.99
N LYS A 20 3.73 -6.11 11.97
CA LYS A 20 3.74 -7.55 11.64
C LYS A 20 3.45 -8.45 12.86
N THR A 21 2.50 -8.05 13.67
CA THR A 21 2.19 -8.73 14.96
C THR A 21 1.73 -10.18 14.80
N ARG A 22 1.12 -10.53 13.65
CA ARG A 22 0.78 -11.94 13.36
C ARG A 22 2.03 -12.76 13.09
N LEU A 23 2.94 -12.24 12.24
CA LEU A 23 4.23 -12.85 11.95
C LEU A 23 5.10 -12.96 13.22
N ALA A 24 5.09 -11.89 14.05
CA ALA A 24 5.84 -11.83 15.30
C ALA A 24 5.53 -12.97 16.29
N LYS A 25 4.30 -13.50 16.27
CA LYS A 25 3.91 -14.67 17.10
C LYS A 25 4.78 -15.90 16.82
N THR A 26 5.32 -16.03 15.60
CA THR A 26 6.15 -17.16 15.19
C THR A 26 7.64 -16.84 15.22
N VAL A 27 8.03 -15.64 14.73
CA VAL A 27 9.45 -15.29 14.57
C VAL A 27 10.00 -14.35 15.63
N GLY A 28 9.16 -13.85 16.52
CA GLY A 28 9.47 -12.85 17.54
C GLY A 28 9.45 -11.42 17.01
N ASP A 29 9.23 -10.43 17.89
CA ASP A 29 9.04 -9.02 17.56
C ASP A 29 10.23 -8.43 16.80
N LYS A 30 11.46 -8.76 17.22
CA LYS A 30 12.67 -8.24 16.58
C LYS A 30 12.79 -8.70 15.14
N THR A 31 12.63 -10.00 14.89
CA THR A 31 12.69 -10.55 13.52
C THR A 31 11.55 -10.01 12.66
N ALA A 32 10.36 -9.86 13.22
CA ALA A 32 9.22 -9.27 12.51
C ALA A 32 9.48 -7.79 12.13
N LEU A 33 10.13 -7.01 13.00
CA LEU A 33 10.54 -5.65 12.71
C LEU A 33 11.63 -5.62 11.62
N ASP A 34 12.64 -6.51 11.69
CA ASP A 34 13.69 -6.61 10.67
C ASP A 34 13.10 -6.97 9.29
N ILE A 35 12.11 -7.88 9.25
CA ILE A 35 11.36 -8.21 8.02
C ILE A 35 10.57 -7.00 7.53
N TYR A 36 9.94 -6.25 8.42
CA TYR A 36 9.20 -5.05 8.03
C TYR A 36 10.12 -3.99 7.42
N HIS A 37 11.30 -3.74 8.00
CA HIS A 37 12.32 -2.86 7.39
C HIS A 37 12.75 -3.34 6.00
N PHE A 38 12.89 -4.64 5.82
CA PHE A 38 13.21 -5.23 4.51
C PHE A 38 12.12 -4.96 3.47
N LEU A 39 10.84 -5.08 3.85
CA LEU A 39 9.70 -4.76 2.98
C LEU A 39 9.62 -3.26 2.66
N LEU A 40 9.88 -2.39 3.63
CA LEU A 40 9.98 -0.95 3.42
C LEU A 40 11.07 -0.61 2.40
N GLN A 41 12.25 -1.23 2.52
CA GLN A 41 13.34 -1.04 1.57
C GLN A 41 12.95 -1.51 0.16
N LYS A 42 12.32 -2.67 0.02
CA LYS A 42 11.80 -3.17 -1.26
C LYS A 42 10.79 -2.19 -1.87
N THR A 43 9.85 -1.69 -1.08
CA THR A 43 8.85 -0.70 -1.53
C THR A 43 9.53 0.58 -2.02
N LYS A 44 10.55 1.08 -1.30
CA LYS A 44 11.35 2.24 -1.73
C LYS A 44 12.02 2.00 -3.08
N GLU A 45 12.69 0.85 -3.26
CA GLU A 45 13.40 0.50 -4.49
C GLU A 45 12.47 0.43 -5.70
N VAL A 46 11.26 -0.10 -5.50
CA VAL A 46 10.22 -0.18 -6.53
C VAL A 46 9.69 1.22 -6.86
N THR A 47 9.28 1.97 -5.85
CA THR A 47 8.59 3.25 -6.05
C THR A 47 9.52 4.36 -6.53
N LYS A 48 10.82 4.32 -6.19
CA LYS A 48 11.82 5.26 -6.69
C LYS A 48 11.89 5.28 -8.22
N LYS A 49 11.63 4.14 -8.88
CA LYS A 49 11.68 3.98 -10.35
C LYS A 49 10.46 4.52 -11.09
N ILE A 50 9.40 4.93 -10.38
CA ILE A 50 8.15 5.39 -10.99
C ILE A 50 8.23 6.89 -11.29
N SER A 51 7.88 7.29 -12.52
CA SER A 51 7.86 8.70 -12.94
C SER A 51 6.51 9.35 -12.57
N CYS A 52 6.39 9.79 -11.32
CA CYS A 52 5.23 10.52 -10.78
C CYS A 52 5.61 11.24 -9.49
N ASP A 53 4.74 12.11 -9.00
CA ASP A 53 4.87 12.65 -7.64
C ASP A 53 4.60 11.55 -6.62
N LYS A 54 5.34 11.56 -5.50
CA LYS A 54 5.25 10.52 -4.47
C LYS A 54 5.03 11.12 -3.10
N LYS A 55 4.11 10.50 -2.34
CA LYS A 55 3.87 10.87 -0.94
C LYS A 55 3.87 9.63 -0.07
N VAL A 56 4.54 9.73 1.08
CA VAL A 56 4.52 8.70 2.12
C VAL A 56 3.64 9.19 3.25
N TYR A 57 2.63 8.40 3.59
CA TYR A 57 1.69 8.67 4.66
C TYR A 57 1.94 7.73 5.84
N TYR A 58 2.42 8.28 6.96
CA TYR A 58 2.73 7.55 8.19
C TYR A 58 1.48 7.32 9.03
N SER A 59 1.38 6.17 9.65
CA SER A 59 0.22 5.78 10.46
C SER A 59 0.07 6.57 11.76
N GLU A 60 1.19 7.07 12.33
CA GLU A 60 1.20 7.78 13.61
C GLU A 60 1.82 9.18 13.44
N LYS A 61 3.13 9.26 13.17
CA LYS A 61 3.87 10.53 13.05
C LYS A 61 4.92 10.46 11.94
N ILE A 62 5.22 11.59 11.35
CA ILE A 62 6.31 11.70 10.38
C ILE A 62 7.64 11.38 11.07
N ILE A 63 8.48 10.59 10.39
CA ILE A 63 9.88 10.35 10.76
C ILE A 63 10.73 11.14 9.76
N GLU A 64 11.42 12.18 10.25
CA GLU A 64 12.20 13.07 9.38
C GLU A 64 13.39 12.34 8.75
N ASP A 65 14.20 11.67 9.57
CA ASP A 65 15.39 10.94 9.15
C ASP A 65 15.09 9.44 9.07
N ASP A 66 14.59 9.01 7.91
CA ASP A 66 14.33 7.60 7.62
C ASP A 66 14.69 7.24 6.16
N LEU A 67 14.23 6.07 5.72
CA LEU A 67 14.55 5.59 4.36
C LEU A 67 13.93 6.43 3.22
N TRP A 68 12.90 7.25 3.48
CA TRP A 68 12.19 8.00 2.46
C TRP A 68 12.84 9.38 2.24
N ASP A 69 13.68 9.48 1.21
CA ASP A 69 14.38 10.70 0.83
C ASP A 69 13.40 11.83 0.50
N GLN A 70 13.48 12.94 1.21
CA GLN A 70 12.58 14.09 1.07
C GLN A 70 12.71 14.79 -0.31
N SER A 71 13.81 14.59 -1.03
CA SER A 71 13.95 15.07 -2.41
C SER A 71 13.07 14.30 -3.42
N ILE A 72 12.59 13.10 -3.04
CA ILE A 72 11.77 12.21 -3.88
C ILE A 72 10.36 12.06 -3.32
N TYR A 73 10.22 12.02 -1.99
CA TYR A 73 8.99 11.70 -1.29
C TYR A 73 8.52 12.85 -0.40
N GLN A 74 7.33 13.37 -0.62
CA GLN A 74 6.70 14.27 0.34
C GLN A 74 6.12 13.46 1.50
N LYS A 75 6.51 13.77 2.74
CA LYS A 75 6.03 13.10 3.95
C LYS A 75 4.74 13.71 4.46
N LYS A 76 3.81 12.88 4.93
CA LYS A 76 2.49 13.24 5.48
C LYS A 76 2.10 12.28 6.60
N GLU A 77 1.18 12.69 7.46
CA GLU A 77 0.49 11.82 8.40
C GLU A 77 -0.85 11.36 7.83
N GLN A 78 -1.22 10.11 8.12
CA GLN A 78 -2.57 9.62 7.88
C GLN A 78 -3.51 10.25 8.92
N TYR A 79 -4.69 10.65 8.49
CA TYR A 79 -5.73 11.16 9.39
C TYR A 79 -7.10 10.57 9.06
N GLY A 80 -7.84 10.20 10.11
CA GLY A 80 -9.11 9.49 10.06
C GLY A 80 -9.19 8.39 11.10
N ASN A 81 -10.42 8.00 11.45
CA ASN A 81 -10.70 7.07 12.54
C ASN A 81 -10.40 5.61 12.17
N ASP A 82 -10.50 5.26 10.89
CA ASP A 82 -10.19 3.93 10.36
C ASP A 82 -9.39 4.01 9.05
N LEU A 83 -8.95 2.86 8.53
CA LEU A 83 -8.16 2.78 7.30
C LEU A 83 -8.92 3.35 6.08
N GLY A 84 -10.24 3.15 6.01
CA GLY A 84 -11.07 3.67 4.92
C GLY A 84 -11.13 5.18 4.93
N GLU A 85 -11.37 5.78 6.09
CA GLU A 85 -11.38 7.23 6.22
C GLU A 85 -10.01 7.83 5.90
N ARG A 86 -8.92 7.21 6.37
CA ARG A 86 -7.55 7.62 6.06
C ARG A 86 -7.26 7.59 4.56
N MET A 87 -7.62 6.51 3.87
CA MET A 87 -7.47 6.41 2.40
C MET A 87 -8.34 7.45 1.68
N LYS A 88 -9.61 7.60 2.08
CA LYS A 88 -10.52 8.59 1.50
C LYS A 88 -9.93 10.00 1.61
N ASN A 89 -9.39 10.36 2.77
CA ASN A 89 -8.79 11.66 3.02
C ASN A 89 -7.53 11.88 2.18
N ALA A 90 -6.65 10.87 2.08
CA ALA A 90 -5.45 10.95 1.24
C ALA A 90 -5.77 11.13 -0.25
N PHE A 91 -6.77 10.43 -0.78
CA PHE A 91 -7.27 10.64 -2.14
C PHE A 91 -7.85 12.04 -2.32
N ASN A 92 -8.70 12.48 -1.40
CA ASN A 92 -9.32 13.80 -1.45
C ASN A 92 -8.28 14.93 -1.45
N ASP A 93 -7.24 14.83 -0.62
CA ASP A 93 -6.12 15.76 -0.58
C ASP A 93 -5.34 15.80 -1.90
N GLY A 94 -5.20 14.65 -2.56
CA GLY A 94 -4.59 14.55 -3.87
C GLY A 94 -5.45 15.22 -4.95
N PHE A 95 -6.74 14.91 -5.02
CA PHE A 95 -7.65 15.50 -6.00
C PHE A 95 -7.81 17.02 -5.83
N LYS A 96 -7.85 17.53 -4.58
CA LYS A 96 -7.82 18.98 -4.29
C LYS A 96 -6.56 19.68 -4.80
N LYS A 97 -5.46 18.94 -5.00
CA LYS A 97 -4.21 19.44 -5.59
C LYS A 97 -4.11 19.21 -7.10
N ASN A 98 -5.25 18.93 -7.75
CA ASN A 98 -5.39 18.71 -9.20
C ASN A 98 -4.61 17.52 -9.76
N TYR A 99 -4.29 16.49 -8.96
CA TYR A 99 -3.83 15.22 -9.50
C TYR A 99 -5.00 14.54 -10.24
N GLU A 100 -4.73 14.00 -11.43
CA GLU A 100 -5.75 13.36 -12.27
C GLU A 100 -5.86 11.86 -12.01
N LYS A 101 -4.75 11.23 -11.62
CA LYS A 101 -4.68 9.81 -11.29
C LYS A 101 -3.92 9.64 -9.99
N ILE A 102 -4.54 8.98 -9.05
CA ILE A 102 -3.94 8.75 -7.74
C ILE A 102 -3.97 7.25 -7.48
N ILE A 103 -2.83 6.71 -7.07
CA ILE A 103 -2.69 5.32 -6.63
C ILE A 103 -2.27 5.32 -5.17
N VAL A 104 -2.91 4.48 -4.36
CA VAL A 104 -2.49 4.15 -2.99
C VAL A 104 -2.00 2.71 -2.96
N ILE A 105 -0.84 2.50 -2.36
CA ILE A 105 -0.26 1.17 -2.08
C ILE A 105 0.09 1.04 -0.60
N GLY A 106 0.11 -0.20 -0.10
CA GLY A 106 0.73 -0.55 1.18
C GLY A 106 2.25 -0.78 1.06
N THR A 107 2.86 -1.18 2.18
CA THR A 107 4.30 -1.52 2.27
C THR A 107 4.54 -2.99 2.65
N ASP A 108 3.54 -3.82 2.47
CA ASP A 108 3.52 -5.19 2.97
C ASP A 108 3.89 -6.25 1.93
N LEU A 109 4.18 -5.84 0.68
CA LEU A 109 4.41 -6.75 -0.43
C LEU A 109 5.89 -6.83 -0.81
N PHE A 110 6.40 -8.05 -0.87
CA PHE A 110 7.73 -8.32 -1.41
C PHE A 110 7.74 -8.40 -2.95
N ASP A 111 6.69 -9.00 -3.54
CA ASP A 111 6.60 -9.26 -4.99
C ASP A 111 6.07 -8.07 -5.79
N LEU A 112 5.86 -6.92 -5.17
CA LEU A 112 5.52 -5.71 -5.87
C LEU A 112 6.69 -5.27 -6.78
N GLU A 113 6.38 -5.02 -8.06
CA GLU A 113 7.34 -4.56 -9.06
C GLU A 113 6.91 -3.22 -9.69
N PRO A 114 7.85 -2.44 -10.24
CA PRO A 114 7.52 -1.18 -10.92
C PRO A 114 6.49 -1.35 -12.04
N THR A 115 6.47 -2.50 -12.69
CA THR A 115 5.52 -2.86 -13.76
C THR A 115 4.08 -2.82 -13.30
N HIS A 116 3.77 -3.30 -12.08
CA HIS A 116 2.42 -3.29 -11.52
C HIS A 116 1.89 -1.86 -11.34
N ILE A 117 2.73 -0.94 -10.82
CA ILE A 117 2.33 0.46 -10.60
C ILE A 117 2.19 1.20 -11.94
N ASN A 118 3.13 0.99 -12.87
CA ASN A 118 3.08 1.59 -14.21
C ASN A 118 1.85 1.09 -14.99
N GLU A 119 1.53 -0.20 -14.91
CA GLU A 119 0.32 -0.75 -15.50
C GLU A 119 -0.94 -0.14 -14.88
N ALA A 120 -0.98 0.02 -13.56
CA ALA A 120 -2.09 0.68 -12.89
C ALA A 120 -2.33 2.10 -13.44
N PHE A 121 -1.29 2.93 -13.56
CA PHE A 121 -1.40 4.27 -14.16
C PHE A 121 -1.85 4.21 -15.63
N LYS A 122 -1.34 3.24 -16.41
CA LYS A 122 -1.75 3.03 -17.82
C LYS A 122 -3.23 2.64 -17.91
N LYS A 123 -3.68 1.72 -17.07
CA LYS A 123 -5.09 1.27 -17.03
C LYS A 123 -6.05 2.38 -16.60
N LEU A 124 -5.62 3.28 -15.72
CA LEU A 124 -6.39 4.48 -15.37
C LEU A 124 -6.59 5.45 -16.54
N ASN A 125 -5.95 5.29 -17.69
CA ASN A 125 -6.33 6.06 -18.90
C ASN A 125 -7.73 5.71 -19.38
N HIS A 126 -8.11 4.44 -19.30
CA HIS A 126 -9.34 3.89 -19.86
C HIS A 126 -10.36 3.44 -18.81
N ASN A 127 -9.95 3.21 -17.56
CA ASN A 127 -10.80 2.79 -16.45
C ASN A 127 -10.90 3.90 -15.39
N ASN A 128 -11.97 3.90 -14.62
CA ASN A 128 -12.16 4.85 -13.52
C ASN A 128 -11.47 4.40 -12.23
N VAL A 129 -11.33 3.09 -12.06
CA VAL A 129 -10.74 2.44 -10.88
C VAL A 129 -9.81 1.32 -11.35
N VAL A 130 -8.68 1.17 -10.65
CA VAL A 130 -7.78 0.01 -10.77
C VAL A 130 -7.58 -0.58 -9.38
N ILE A 131 -7.69 -1.90 -9.25
CA ILE A 131 -7.46 -2.62 -8.01
C ILE A 131 -6.40 -3.69 -8.24
N GLY A 132 -5.38 -3.72 -7.40
CA GLY A 132 -4.44 -4.83 -7.28
C GLY A 132 -4.88 -5.73 -6.13
N PRO A 133 -5.51 -6.90 -6.42
CA PRO A 133 -6.04 -7.78 -5.39
C PRO A 133 -4.93 -8.44 -4.58
N ALA A 134 -5.14 -8.58 -3.26
CA ALA A 134 -4.31 -9.37 -2.37
C ALA A 134 -4.93 -10.75 -2.09
N LEU A 135 -4.10 -11.75 -1.78
CA LEU A 135 -4.56 -13.12 -1.50
C LEU A 135 -5.41 -13.21 -0.24
N ASP A 136 -5.19 -12.35 0.73
CA ASP A 136 -5.96 -12.26 1.98
C ASP A 136 -7.42 -11.82 1.80
N GLY A 137 -7.81 -11.43 0.57
CA GLY A 137 -9.14 -10.92 0.23
C GLY A 137 -9.27 -9.40 0.32
N GLY A 138 -8.18 -8.69 0.60
CA GLY A 138 -8.02 -7.25 0.49
C GLY A 138 -7.50 -6.82 -0.89
N TYR A 139 -6.77 -5.72 -0.91
CA TYR A 139 -6.05 -5.23 -2.07
C TYR A 139 -4.77 -4.53 -1.64
N TYR A 140 -3.70 -4.76 -2.41
CA TYR A 140 -2.41 -4.14 -2.19
C TYR A 140 -2.28 -2.77 -2.88
N LEU A 141 -3.14 -2.53 -3.86
CA LEU A 141 -3.14 -1.32 -4.66
C LEU A 141 -4.59 -0.92 -4.96
N ILE A 142 -4.88 0.36 -4.82
CA ILE A 142 -6.11 0.97 -5.35
C ILE A 142 -5.77 2.27 -6.06
N GLY A 143 -6.22 2.41 -7.31
CA GLY A 143 -6.04 3.59 -8.16
C GLY A 143 -7.36 4.19 -8.57
N LEU A 144 -7.46 5.52 -8.53
CA LEU A 144 -8.68 6.27 -8.82
C LEU A 144 -8.41 7.46 -9.73
N LYS A 145 -9.37 7.81 -10.62
CA LYS A 145 -9.44 9.10 -11.34
C LYS A 145 -10.37 10.12 -10.68
N LYS A 146 -11.29 9.66 -9.86
CA LYS A 146 -12.18 10.48 -9.03
C LYS A 146 -12.50 9.76 -7.74
N LEU A 147 -12.88 10.53 -6.72
CA LEU A 147 -13.25 9.95 -5.44
C LEU A 147 -14.56 9.17 -5.53
N HIS A 148 -14.57 7.94 -5.02
CA HIS A 148 -15.73 7.09 -4.83
C HIS A 148 -15.94 6.84 -3.33
N PRO A 149 -16.61 7.74 -2.57
CA PRO A 149 -16.64 7.68 -1.10
C PRO A 149 -17.16 6.36 -0.53
N LYS A 150 -18.11 5.72 -1.20
CA LYS A 150 -18.75 4.47 -0.73
C LYS A 150 -17.78 3.30 -0.59
N ILE A 151 -16.69 3.26 -1.37
CA ILE A 151 -15.70 2.17 -1.27
C ILE A 151 -14.89 2.22 0.03
N PHE A 152 -14.91 3.32 0.74
CA PHE A 152 -14.18 3.56 1.98
C PHE A 152 -15.08 3.52 3.23
N GLN A 153 -16.38 3.29 3.05
CA GLN A 153 -17.36 3.35 4.16
C GLN A 153 -17.88 1.96 4.49
N ASN A 154 -18.18 1.76 5.78
CA ASN A 154 -18.84 0.54 6.28
C ASN A 154 -18.11 -0.75 5.86
N LYS A 155 -16.79 -0.78 6.07
CA LYS A 155 -15.92 -1.93 5.80
C LYS A 155 -15.35 -2.49 7.09
N ASN A 156 -15.29 -3.81 7.18
CA ASN A 156 -14.50 -4.49 8.20
C ASN A 156 -13.05 -4.61 7.71
N TRP A 157 -12.29 -3.52 7.87
CA TRP A 157 -10.90 -3.47 7.40
C TRP A 157 -10.03 -4.57 8.03
N GLY A 158 -9.15 -5.17 7.20
CA GLY A 158 -8.30 -6.28 7.62
C GLY A 158 -8.97 -7.65 7.58
N THR A 159 -10.13 -7.76 6.90
CA THR A 159 -10.83 -9.03 6.66
C THR A 159 -10.87 -9.38 5.17
N SER A 160 -11.09 -10.66 4.87
CA SER A 160 -11.17 -11.17 3.49
C SER A 160 -12.37 -10.67 2.69
N SER A 161 -13.33 -9.99 3.32
CA SER A 161 -14.53 -9.44 2.65
C SER A 161 -14.28 -8.11 1.95
N VAL A 162 -13.22 -7.39 2.31
CA VAL A 162 -12.98 -5.98 1.89
C VAL A 162 -13.03 -5.79 0.38
N ARG A 163 -12.31 -6.62 -0.39
CA ARG A 163 -12.31 -6.52 -1.85
C ARG A 163 -13.69 -6.79 -2.46
N LYS A 164 -14.38 -7.84 -2.01
CA LYS A 164 -15.72 -8.19 -2.48
C LYS A 164 -16.71 -7.04 -2.26
N GLU A 165 -16.69 -6.46 -1.06
CA GLU A 165 -17.55 -5.33 -0.71
C GLU A 165 -17.20 -4.07 -1.50
N THR A 166 -15.90 -3.82 -1.75
CA THR A 166 -15.43 -2.71 -2.58
C THR A 166 -15.94 -2.84 -4.01
N LEU A 167 -15.81 -4.03 -4.62
CA LEU A 167 -16.29 -4.29 -5.97
C LEU A 167 -17.82 -4.15 -6.06
N LYS A 168 -18.55 -4.59 -5.04
CA LYS A 168 -20.02 -4.38 -4.97
C LYS A 168 -20.38 -2.88 -5.00
N ASN A 169 -19.61 -2.02 -4.33
CA ASN A 169 -19.86 -0.58 -4.40
C ASN A 169 -19.47 0.05 -5.75
N LEU A 170 -18.79 -0.69 -6.61
CA LEU A 170 -18.31 -0.26 -7.92
C LEU A 170 -19.01 -0.95 -9.10
N GLU A 171 -20.13 -1.66 -8.89
CA GLU A 171 -20.84 -2.43 -9.93
C GLU A 171 -21.19 -1.64 -11.22
N LYS A 172 -21.32 -0.30 -11.10
CA LYS A 172 -21.61 0.60 -12.23
C LYS A 172 -20.39 1.46 -12.64
N VAL A 173 -19.19 1.02 -12.28
CA VAL A 173 -17.94 1.76 -12.53
C VAL A 173 -16.99 0.85 -13.28
N ASP A 174 -16.29 1.39 -14.29
CA ASP A 174 -15.26 0.66 -15.01
C ASP A 174 -14.05 0.39 -14.09
N VAL A 175 -13.90 -0.88 -13.71
CA VAL A 175 -12.83 -1.35 -12.81
C VAL A 175 -11.92 -2.30 -13.58
N HIS A 176 -10.61 -2.06 -13.49
CA HIS A 176 -9.60 -3.00 -13.95
C HIS A 176 -8.95 -3.69 -12.76
N LEU A 177 -8.81 -5.02 -12.82
CA LEU A 177 -8.08 -5.81 -11.83
C LEU A 177 -6.67 -6.13 -12.36
N LEU A 178 -5.66 -5.83 -11.56
CA LEU A 178 -4.29 -6.24 -11.79
C LEU A 178 -4.08 -7.71 -11.35
N PRO A 179 -2.92 -8.32 -11.67
CA PRO A 179 -2.55 -9.61 -11.11
C PRO A 179 -2.64 -9.61 -9.58
N MET A 180 -3.07 -10.74 -9.02
CA MET A 180 -3.14 -10.94 -7.58
C MET A 180 -1.75 -11.17 -7.02
N LEU A 181 -1.41 -10.51 -5.90
CA LEU A 181 -0.15 -10.69 -5.18
C LEU A 181 -0.41 -11.13 -3.74
N ASN A 182 0.64 -11.65 -3.10
CA ASN A 182 0.61 -12.02 -1.69
C ASN A 182 1.28 -10.94 -0.84
N ASP A 183 0.62 -10.52 0.21
CA ASP A 183 1.21 -9.70 1.26
C ASP A 183 1.90 -10.57 2.30
N VAL A 184 2.94 -10.06 2.92
CA VAL A 184 3.69 -10.75 3.97
C VAL A 184 3.05 -10.44 5.32
N ASP A 185 2.25 -11.36 5.87
CA ASP A 185 1.55 -11.14 7.15
C ASP A 185 1.76 -12.28 8.17
N VAL A 186 1.96 -13.50 7.71
CA VAL A 186 2.22 -14.68 8.54
C VAL A 186 3.43 -15.47 8.05
N ILE A 187 3.89 -16.44 8.83
CA ILE A 187 5.08 -17.25 8.48
C ILE A 187 4.91 -18.03 7.17
N GLU A 188 3.67 -18.44 6.86
CA GLU A 188 3.32 -19.17 5.65
C GLU A 188 3.66 -18.38 4.38
N ASP A 189 3.59 -17.05 4.41
CA ASP A 189 3.87 -16.17 3.29
C ASP A 189 5.36 -16.12 2.93
N ILE A 190 6.23 -16.45 3.87
CA ILE A 190 7.69 -16.27 3.71
C ILE A 190 8.53 -17.52 3.90
N LYS A 191 8.01 -18.59 4.54
CA LYS A 191 8.79 -19.78 4.92
C LYS A 191 9.49 -20.47 3.75
N ASN A 192 8.90 -20.43 2.57
CA ASN A 192 9.43 -21.05 1.33
C ASN A 192 10.05 -20.02 0.37
N HIS A 193 10.09 -18.74 0.76
CA HIS A 193 10.58 -17.70 -0.11
C HIS A 193 12.07 -17.40 0.18
N SER A 194 12.94 -17.59 -0.83
CA SER A 194 14.40 -17.52 -0.68
C SER A 194 14.91 -16.18 -0.10
N ALA A 195 14.26 -15.05 -0.42
CA ALA A 195 14.64 -13.73 0.06
C ALA A 195 14.52 -13.57 1.59
N PHE A 196 13.68 -14.40 2.23
CA PHE A 196 13.44 -14.35 3.69
C PHE A 196 14.24 -15.39 4.48
N THR A 197 14.96 -16.31 3.83
CA THR A 197 15.75 -17.36 4.49
C THR A 197 16.70 -16.82 5.54
N LYS A 198 17.29 -15.64 5.29
CA LYS A 198 18.22 -14.99 6.23
C LYS A 198 17.60 -14.60 7.59
N PHE A 199 16.27 -14.40 7.63
CA PHE A 199 15.53 -14.04 8.84
C PHE A 199 15.03 -15.28 9.62
N LEU A 200 14.98 -16.45 8.96
CA LEU A 200 14.37 -17.69 9.49
C LEU A 200 15.42 -18.69 9.96
N LYS A 201 16.73 -18.42 9.82
CA LYS A 201 17.78 -19.28 10.35
C LYS A 201 17.78 -19.21 11.86
N PRO A 202 17.93 -20.34 12.59
CA PRO A 202 18.20 -20.33 14.01
C PRO A 202 19.42 -19.47 14.31
N ARG A 203 19.32 -18.60 15.28
CA ARG A 203 20.49 -17.87 15.83
C ARG A 203 21.26 -18.74 16.78
#